data_cc4bccbdaf59391113ad39b414fbd4e9
#
_entry.id   cc4bccbdaf59391113ad39b414fbd4e9
#
_cell.length_a   1.000
_cell.length_b   1.000
_cell.length_c   1.000
_cell.angle_alpha   90.00
_cell.angle_beta   90.00
_cell.angle_gamma   90.00
#
_symmetry.space_group_name_H-M   'P 1'
#
loop_
_entity.id
_entity.type
_entity.pdbx_description
1 polymer ?
#
loop_
_entity_poly.entity_id
_entity_poly.type
_entity_poly.pdbx_seq_one_letter_code
_entity_poly.pdbx_strand_id
1 'polypeptide(L)'
;MNIIFLIAHAAFVLMLGFYLITCLQWFSYKPARIIFHFTKPAWHLYFLILPLAAYFGCEIAANLGAAKFGTAPLYALHAAKILIVAAYALALYFWQRGLDKKLVFTPRVKRFFVILALCAFGFSAAFYAAEAPILPIFLPLGAALVASFAYERAQAAKFKVAARKKLAQMPSLTIIQITASYGKTSIKNFLYQILKSDFRCYKTPRSVNTLAGLVRDVNEALPADTQIYIAEAGARLSGDIAEITEFLAPQIVVVGEIGAQHIEYFKSIENIRKTKLEALTSVRLKHAFLHSSTQKGTDERITIYDEGLEICGADLDGIKFSLSLSEDESGASGENSTLHADTSAAESEGQGDLSLDANSAACAEKDKNSKNCGADFDDANFVSCVERSEQEFYEQAVRAASDDKICSDKERGAQEAPNGRKISNGRRELCERYEFFAPILGKFNAANLAACIKIARFLGLSTDKIKSRVAHVGAVEHRFARLDAGGKIIIDDSFNGNLSGMLQSYELMRSYGGRKVIITPGIIESTREDNETLAIKIDEIFDLAIITGELNSEVLQSKIDPAKTIVLKDKRDLQRVLSENTHGGDLILFSNDAPSFI
;
A
#
# COMPACT_ATOMS: atom_id res chain seq x y z
N MET A 1 25.92 44.06 -18.85
CA MET A 1 25.86 42.57 -19.06
C MET A 1 24.94 42.30 -20.24
N ASN A 2 25.34 41.45 -21.19
CA ASN A 2 24.54 41.16 -22.38
C ASN A 2 23.35 40.25 -22.00
N ILE A 3 22.17 40.46 -22.60
CA ILE A 3 20.95 39.67 -22.35
C ILE A 3 21.18 38.13 -22.51
N ILE A 4 22.14 37.76 -23.36
CA ILE A 4 22.54 36.36 -23.58
C ILE A 4 23.08 35.73 -22.29
N PHE A 5 23.84 36.48 -21.49
CA PHE A 5 24.38 35.95 -20.22
C PHE A 5 23.31 35.81 -19.16
N LEU A 6 22.31 36.68 -19.14
CA LEU A 6 21.16 36.59 -18.27
C LEU A 6 20.33 35.33 -18.59
N ILE A 7 20.10 35.06 -19.88
CA ILE A 7 19.39 33.86 -20.35
C ILE A 7 20.20 32.61 -20.00
N ALA A 8 21.51 32.60 -20.24
CA ALA A 8 22.35 31.44 -19.89
C ALA A 8 22.36 31.17 -18.38
N HIS A 9 22.38 32.23 -17.56
CA HIS A 9 22.28 32.11 -16.11
C HIS A 9 20.94 31.51 -15.67
N ALA A 10 19.82 32.05 -16.18
CA ALA A 10 18.50 31.52 -15.89
C ALA A 10 18.37 30.05 -16.34
N ALA A 11 18.90 29.70 -17.51
CA ALA A 11 18.93 28.31 -17.99
C ALA A 11 19.72 27.39 -17.04
N PHE A 12 20.86 27.86 -16.52
CA PHE A 12 21.64 27.12 -15.55
C PHE A 12 20.85 26.84 -14.25
N VAL A 13 20.16 27.86 -13.72
CA VAL A 13 19.30 27.71 -12.53
C VAL A 13 18.16 26.72 -12.78
N LEU A 14 17.52 26.78 -13.96
CA LEU A 14 16.46 25.85 -14.36
C LEU A 14 16.96 24.40 -14.45
N MET A 15 18.18 24.20 -14.98
CA MET A 15 18.80 22.87 -15.07
C MET A 15 19.17 22.30 -13.70
N LEU A 16 19.66 23.10 -12.77
CA LEU A 16 19.84 22.71 -11.38
C LEU A 16 18.50 22.31 -10.73
N GLY A 17 17.46 23.11 -10.99
CA GLY A 17 16.11 22.78 -10.57
C GLY A 17 15.59 21.46 -11.16
N PHE A 18 15.93 21.15 -12.42
CA PHE A 18 15.58 19.89 -13.06
C PHE A 18 16.20 18.69 -12.35
N TYR A 19 17.48 18.76 -12.02
CA TYR A 19 18.15 17.73 -11.23
C TYR A 19 17.51 17.56 -9.86
N LEU A 20 17.30 18.65 -9.13
CA LEU A 20 16.73 18.62 -7.78
C LEU A 20 15.29 18.09 -7.75
N ILE A 21 14.44 18.52 -8.68
CA ILE A 21 13.03 18.06 -8.70
C ILE A 21 12.92 16.59 -9.13
N THR A 22 13.85 16.09 -9.98
CA THR A 22 13.94 14.67 -10.31
C THR A 22 14.26 13.85 -9.08
N CYS A 23 15.27 14.25 -8.31
CA CYS A 23 15.61 13.61 -7.04
C CYS A 23 14.45 13.70 -6.03
N LEU A 24 13.79 14.86 -5.93
CA LEU A 24 12.61 15.02 -5.05
C LEU A 24 11.45 14.11 -5.43
N GLN A 25 11.16 13.94 -6.72
CA GLN A 25 10.09 13.07 -7.19
C GLN A 25 10.37 11.61 -6.83
N TRP A 26 11.62 11.14 -6.94
CA TRP A 26 11.99 9.78 -6.54
C TRP A 26 11.76 9.50 -5.06
N PHE A 27 11.95 10.50 -4.20
CA PHE A 27 11.76 10.39 -2.75
C PHE A 27 10.43 10.95 -2.27
N SER A 28 9.39 10.90 -3.13
CA SER A 28 8.02 11.36 -2.80
C SER A 28 8.01 12.78 -2.25
N TYR A 29 8.87 13.65 -2.76
CA TYR A 29 9.03 15.04 -2.36
C TYR A 29 9.38 15.27 -0.88
N LYS A 30 10.04 14.31 -0.23
CA LYS A 30 10.53 14.41 1.16
C LYS A 30 12.02 14.78 1.17
N PRO A 31 12.40 16.06 1.42
CA PRO A 31 13.81 16.51 1.32
C PRO A 31 14.77 15.73 2.24
N ALA A 32 14.32 15.37 3.45
CA ALA A 32 15.12 14.60 4.39
C ALA A 32 15.59 13.25 3.81
N ARG A 33 14.77 12.61 2.97
CA ARG A 33 15.15 11.34 2.33
C ARG A 33 16.27 11.51 1.30
N ILE A 34 16.31 12.65 0.60
CA ILE A 34 17.39 12.93 -0.36
C ILE A 34 18.72 13.07 0.37
N ILE A 35 18.71 13.67 1.56
CA ILE A 35 19.94 13.91 2.34
C ILE A 35 20.45 12.61 2.98
N PHE A 36 19.56 11.81 3.59
CA PHE A 36 19.94 10.68 4.43
C PHE A 36 19.83 9.31 3.76
N HIS A 37 19.07 9.16 2.66
CA HIS A 37 18.78 7.87 2.03
C HIS A 37 19.12 7.82 0.55
N PHE A 38 19.99 8.73 0.07
CA PHE A 38 20.36 8.74 -1.33
C PHE A 38 21.40 7.65 -1.63
N THR A 39 21.03 6.65 -2.40
CA THR A 39 21.86 5.48 -2.70
C THR A 39 23.03 5.75 -3.66
N LYS A 40 23.01 6.89 -4.35
CA LYS A 40 24.03 7.26 -5.34
C LYS A 40 24.63 8.66 -5.05
N PRO A 41 25.32 8.87 -3.92
CA PRO A 41 25.82 10.18 -3.50
C PRO A 41 26.76 10.83 -4.51
N ALA A 42 27.46 10.04 -5.32
CA ALA A 42 28.28 10.54 -6.42
C ALA A 42 27.51 11.40 -7.44
N TRP A 43 26.20 11.19 -7.59
CA TRP A 43 25.38 12.01 -8.48
C TRP A 43 25.24 13.45 -7.99
N HIS A 44 25.18 13.68 -6.67
CA HIS A 44 25.21 15.04 -6.12
C HIS A 44 26.53 15.72 -6.42
N LEU A 45 27.65 14.98 -6.41
CA LEU A 45 28.94 15.52 -6.82
C LEU A 45 28.93 15.93 -8.30
N TYR A 46 28.51 15.04 -9.21
CA TYR A 46 28.57 15.28 -10.65
C TYR A 46 27.51 16.26 -11.16
N PHE A 47 26.30 16.23 -10.65
CA PHE A 47 25.17 17.00 -11.19
C PHE A 47 24.75 18.20 -10.33
N LEU A 48 25.35 18.39 -9.15
CA LEU A 48 25.10 19.56 -8.31
C LEU A 48 26.40 20.30 -8.00
N ILE A 49 27.36 19.65 -7.34
CA ILE A 49 28.55 20.32 -6.77
C ILE A 49 29.50 20.77 -7.88
N LEU A 50 29.91 19.89 -8.80
CA LEU A 50 30.87 20.22 -9.87
C LEU A 50 30.34 21.30 -10.82
N PRO A 51 29.10 21.27 -11.34
CA PRO A 51 28.57 22.34 -12.18
C PRO A 51 28.49 23.68 -11.45
N LEU A 52 28.09 23.66 -10.16
CA LEU A 52 28.09 24.88 -9.33
C LEU A 52 29.50 25.44 -9.14
N ALA A 53 30.46 24.59 -8.75
CA ALA A 53 31.85 25.03 -8.55
C ALA A 53 32.47 25.59 -9.81
N ALA A 54 32.25 24.95 -10.98
CA ALA A 54 32.75 25.44 -12.26
C ALA A 54 32.12 26.79 -12.65
N TYR A 55 30.77 26.91 -12.49
CA TYR A 55 30.06 28.15 -12.82
C TYR A 55 30.47 29.32 -11.90
N PHE A 56 30.52 29.10 -10.57
CA PHE A 56 30.97 30.08 -9.60
C PHE A 56 32.45 30.45 -9.77
N GLY A 57 33.30 29.47 -10.07
CA GLY A 57 34.70 29.71 -10.35
C GLY A 57 34.91 30.69 -11.50
N CYS A 58 34.14 30.52 -12.59
CA CYS A 58 34.16 31.49 -13.69
C CYS A 58 33.59 32.86 -13.29
N GLU A 59 32.56 32.91 -12.42
CA GLU A 59 31.98 34.17 -11.93
C GLU A 59 33.01 34.99 -11.11
N ILE A 60 33.64 34.31 -10.14
CA ILE A 60 34.66 34.92 -9.29
C ILE A 60 35.87 35.34 -10.10
N ALA A 61 36.35 34.49 -11.01
CA ALA A 61 37.47 34.81 -11.89
C ALA A 61 37.18 36.00 -12.81
N ALA A 62 35.93 36.12 -13.32
CA ALA A 62 35.50 37.24 -14.14
C ALA A 62 35.55 38.55 -13.37
N ASN A 63 35.07 38.58 -12.14
CA ASN A 63 35.08 39.78 -11.30
C ASN A 63 36.49 40.18 -10.86
N LEU A 64 37.33 39.21 -10.45
CA LEU A 64 38.73 39.46 -10.08
C LEU A 64 39.59 39.85 -11.31
N GLY A 65 39.36 39.22 -12.46
CA GLY A 65 40.09 39.47 -13.71
C GLY A 65 39.77 40.85 -14.30
N ALA A 66 38.50 41.26 -14.27
CA ALA A 66 38.10 42.59 -14.73
C ALA A 66 38.77 43.73 -13.93
N ALA A 67 38.97 43.54 -12.63
CA ALA A 67 39.65 44.50 -11.76
C ALA A 67 41.16 44.65 -12.05
N LYS A 68 41.82 43.60 -12.61
CA LYS A 68 43.28 43.58 -12.82
C LYS A 68 43.69 43.76 -14.28
N PHE A 69 42.94 43.22 -15.23
CA PHE A 69 43.37 43.04 -16.62
C PHE A 69 42.44 43.65 -17.67
N GLY A 70 41.46 44.45 -17.26
CA GLY A 70 40.49 45.07 -18.17
C GLY A 70 39.39 44.12 -18.67
N THR A 71 38.72 44.49 -19.78
CA THR A 71 37.50 43.82 -20.24
C THR A 71 37.71 42.56 -21.10
N ALA A 72 38.89 42.36 -21.69
CA ALA A 72 39.17 41.21 -22.58
C ALA A 72 39.02 39.85 -21.90
N PRO A 73 39.57 39.59 -20.68
CA PRO A 73 39.36 38.34 -19.98
C PRO A 73 37.91 38.13 -19.55
N LEU A 74 37.13 39.21 -19.37
CA LEU A 74 35.73 39.14 -19.01
C LEU A 74 34.87 38.41 -20.09
N TYR A 75 35.08 38.72 -21.36
CA TYR A 75 34.38 38.07 -22.48
C TYR A 75 34.74 36.59 -22.60
N ALA A 76 36.01 36.24 -22.40
CA ALA A 76 36.45 34.83 -22.41
C ALA A 76 35.79 34.01 -21.30
N LEU A 77 35.71 34.56 -20.08
CA LEU A 77 35.08 33.90 -18.95
C LEU A 77 33.55 33.80 -19.08
N HIS A 78 32.90 34.78 -19.69
CA HIS A 78 31.49 34.70 -20.04
C HIS A 78 31.20 33.62 -21.11
N ALA A 79 32.07 33.49 -22.12
CA ALA A 79 31.99 32.43 -23.11
C ALA A 79 32.17 31.03 -22.42
N ALA A 80 33.11 30.93 -21.47
CA ALA A 80 33.30 29.71 -20.69
C ALA A 80 32.04 29.33 -19.88
N LYS A 81 31.31 30.29 -19.29
CA LYS A 81 30.03 30.01 -18.63
C LYS A 81 29.00 29.43 -19.59
N ILE A 82 28.87 29.97 -20.81
CA ILE A 82 27.93 29.42 -21.81
C ILE A 82 28.30 27.98 -22.15
N LEU A 83 29.60 27.68 -22.31
CA LEU A 83 30.09 26.34 -22.56
C LEU A 83 29.78 25.38 -21.39
N ILE A 84 29.96 25.84 -20.14
CA ILE A 84 29.60 25.06 -18.95
C ILE A 84 28.08 24.74 -18.94
N VAL A 85 27.23 25.73 -19.24
CA VAL A 85 25.78 25.55 -19.33
C VAL A 85 25.41 24.53 -20.42
N ALA A 86 26.04 24.62 -21.60
CA ALA A 86 25.80 23.66 -22.69
C ALA A 86 26.28 22.24 -22.33
N ALA A 87 27.47 22.13 -21.75
CA ALA A 87 28.01 20.82 -21.29
C ALA A 87 27.12 20.20 -20.20
N TYR A 88 26.64 21.02 -19.27
CA TYR A 88 25.72 20.55 -18.22
C TYR A 88 24.37 20.11 -18.76
N ALA A 89 23.84 20.82 -19.76
CA ALA A 89 22.62 20.41 -20.46
C ALA A 89 22.77 19.01 -21.11
N LEU A 90 23.91 18.79 -21.81
CA LEU A 90 24.22 17.49 -22.40
C LEU A 90 24.38 16.40 -21.34
N ALA A 91 25.07 16.68 -20.24
CA ALA A 91 25.26 15.75 -19.14
C ALA A 91 23.91 15.33 -18.52
N LEU A 92 23.01 16.29 -18.25
CA LEU A 92 21.66 16.02 -17.75
C LEU A 92 20.81 15.24 -18.76
N TYR A 93 20.93 15.53 -20.06
CA TYR A 93 20.22 14.82 -21.10
C TYR A 93 20.59 13.32 -21.12
N PHE A 94 21.90 13.00 -21.13
CA PHE A 94 22.37 11.62 -21.11
C PHE A 94 22.04 10.92 -19.79
N TRP A 95 22.20 11.63 -18.65
CA TRP A 95 21.79 11.11 -17.35
C TRP A 95 20.30 10.73 -17.33
N GLN A 96 19.42 11.64 -17.75
CA GLN A 96 17.98 11.40 -17.80
C GLN A 96 17.60 10.21 -18.71
N ARG A 97 18.34 9.99 -19.82
CA ARG A 97 18.10 8.84 -20.71
C ARG A 97 18.49 7.52 -20.07
N GLY A 98 19.53 7.51 -19.25
CA GLY A 98 20.03 6.32 -18.55
C GLY A 98 19.31 6.02 -17.24
N LEU A 99 18.28 6.80 -16.87
CA LEU A 99 17.52 6.56 -15.67
C LEU A 99 16.42 5.49 -15.90
N ASP A 100 16.30 4.54 -14.98
CA ASP A 100 15.19 3.58 -14.94
C ASP A 100 13.85 4.32 -14.74
N LYS A 101 13.83 5.30 -13.82
CA LYS A 101 12.68 6.15 -13.54
C LYS A 101 12.96 7.58 -14.00
N LYS A 102 12.40 7.95 -15.15
CA LYS A 102 12.52 9.31 -15.71
C LYS A 102 11.61 10.29 -14.97
N LEU A 103 11.97 11.59 -15.00
CA LEU A 103 11.11 12.65 -14.47
C LEU A 103 9.75 12.65 -15.19
N VAL A 104 8.68 12.51 -14.43
CA VAL A 104 7.31 12.63 -14.94
C VAL A 104 6.85 14.08 -14.74
N PHE A 105 6.45 14.76 -15.82
CA PHE A 105 5.95 16.12 -15.78
C PHE A 105 4.52 16.21 -15.26
N THR A 106 4.36 15.90 -13.98
CA THR A 106 3.09 16.08 -13.28
C THR A 106 2.70 17.57 -13.17
N PRO A 107 1.44 17.91 -12.87
CA PRO A 107 1.03 19.29 -12.61
C PRO A 107 1.89 19.98 -11.53
N ARG A 108 2.35 19.24 -10.52
CA ARG A 108 3.26 19.72 -9.48
C ARG A 108 4.62 20.13 -10.04
N VAL A 109 5.22 19.26 -10.86
CA VAL A 109 6.51 19.54 -11.51
C VAL A 109 6.40 20.73 -12.46
N LYS A 110 5.31 20.81 -13.24
CA LYS A 110 5.07 21.97 -14.13
C LYS A 110 4.97 23.28 -13.34
N ARG A 111 4.20 23.31 -12.24
CA ARG A 111 4.11 24.48 -11.36
C ARG A 111 5.45 24.85 -10.76
N PHE A 112 6.24 23.87 -10.29
CA PHE A 112 7.58 24.14 -9.78
C PHE A 112 8.45 24.84 -10.81
N PHE A 113 8.48 24.40 -12.07
CA PHE A 113 9.27 25.05 -13.12
C PHE A 113 8.77 26.46 -13.46
N VAL A 114 7.47 26.71 -13.44
CA VAL A 114 6.92 28.07 -13.61
C VAL A 114 7.40 28.99 -12.48
N ILE A 115 7.27 28.54 -11.23
CA ILE A 115 7.73 29.31 -10.07
C ILE A 115 9.25 29.53 -10.15
N LEU A 116 10.02 28.48 -10.48
CA LEU A 116 11.47 28.57 -10.60
C LEU A 116 11.90 29.55 -11.71
N ALA A 117 11.24 29.51 -12.86
CA ALA A 117 11.51 30.45 -13.94
C ALA A 117 11.24 31.90 -13.51
N LEU A 118 10.09 32.15 -12.88
CA LEU A 118 9.75 33.48 -12.34
C LEU A 118 10.78 33.95 -11.31
N CYS A 119 11.19 33.07 -10.39
CA CYS A 119 12.25 33.41 -9.41
C CYS A 119 13.59 33.63 -10.09
N ALA A 120 14.01 32.77 -11.01
CA ALA A 120 15.29 32.90 -11.70
C ALA A 120 15.40 34.22 -12.48
N PHE A 121 14.38 34.56 -13.27
CA PHE A 121 14.37 35.82 -14.00
C PHE A 121 14.21 37.05 -13.09
N GLY A 122 13.31 37.00 -12.10
CA GLY A 122 13.05 38.10 -11.19
C GLY A 122 14.25 38.44 -10.32
N PHE A 123 14.88 37.45 -9.67
CA PHE A 123 16.10 37.70 -8.89
C PHE A 123 17.27 38.12 -9.76
N SER A 124 17.45 37.51 -10.95
CA SER A 124 18.54 37.92 -11.85
C SER A 124 18.37 39.35 -12.36
N ALA A 125 17.14 39.77 -12.68
CA ALA A 125 16.85 41.14 -13.07
C ALA A 125 17.07 42.14 -11.93
N ALA A 126 16.64 41.82 -10.71
CA ALA A 126 16.84 42.64 -9.52
C ALA A 126 18.33 42.82 -9.20
N PHE A 127 19.13 41.76 -9.23
CA PHE A 127 20.57 41.81 -8.98
C PHE A 127 21.30 42.53 -10.09
N TYR A 128 20.85 42.38 -11.34
CA TYR A 128 21.38 43.15 -12.48
C TYR A 128 21.10 44.65 -12.32
N ALA A 129 19.89 45.02 -11.94
CA ALA A 129 19.53 46.44 -11.73
C ALA A 129 20.27 47.06 -10.52
N ALA A 130 20.64 46.24 -9.54
CA ALA A 130 21.44 46.63 -8.38
C ALA A 130 22.95 46.62 -8.66
N GLU A 131 23.37 46.39 -9.91
CA GLU A 131 24.78 46.28 -10.33
C GLU A 131 25.60 45.28 -9.49
N ALA A 132 24.92 44.24 -9.00
CA ALA A 132 25.56 43.23 -8.18
C ALA A 132 26.63 42.44 -8.97
N PRO A 133 27.81 42.21 -8.39
CA PRO A 133 28.92 41.56 -9.09
C PRO A 133 28.67 40.11 -9.43
N ILE A 134 27.76 39.45 -8.70
CA ILE A 134 27.44 38.01 -8.85
C ILE A 134 25.92 37.83 -8.90
N LEU A 135 25.43 37.14 -9.93
CA LEU A 135 24.02 36.77 -10.03
C LEU A 135 23.66 35.61 -9.07
N PRO A 136 22.47 35.66 -8.46
CA PRO A 136 22.09 34.68 -7.45
C PRO A 136 21.67 33.34 -8.07
N ILE A 137 22.19 32.24 -7.55
CA ILE A 137 21.79 30.87 -7.93
C ILE A 137 20.94 30.23 -6.80
N PHE A 138 21.39 30.35 -5.56
CA PHE A 138 20.72 29.70 -4.44
C PHE A 138 19.42 30.39 -4.02
N LEU A 139 19.34 31.73 -4.18
CA LEU A 139 18.13 32.49 -3.85
C LEU A 139 16.92 32.07 -4.70
N PRO A 140 16.98 32.05 -6.05
CA PRO A 140 15.85 31.61 -6.86
C PRO A 140 15.50 30.14 -6.66
N LEU A 141 16.48 29.25 -6.48
CA LEU A 141 16.23 27.83 -6.18
C LEU A 141 15.54 27.65 -4.82
N GLY A 142 16.06 28.28 -3.77
CA GLY A 142 15.50 28.23 -2.43
C GLY A 142 14.08 28.83 -2.38
N ALA A 143 13.90 30.01 -2.97
CA ALA A 143 12.61 30.67 -3.05
C ALA A 143 11.57 29.82 -3.81
N ALA A 144 11.95 29.22 -4.93
CA ALA A 144 11.07 28.35 -5.70
C ALA A 144 10.70 27.07 -4.94
N LEU A 145 11.64 26.46 -4.24
CA LEU A 145 11.37 25.29 -3.41
C LEU A 145 10.41 25.63 -2.26
N VAL A 146 10.67 26.73 -1.54
CA VAL A 146 9.80 27.17 -0.43
C VAL A 146 8.42 27.56 -0.94
N ALA A 147 8.32 28.33 -2.02
CA ALA A 147 7.04 28.74 -2.60
C ALA A 147 6.23 27.53 -3.11
N SER A 148 6.90 26.59 -3.82
CA SER A 148 6.27 25.36 -4.26
C SER A 148 5.78 24.52 -3.08
N PHE A 149 6.58 24.34 -2.05
CA PHE A 149 6.21 23.59 -0.86
C PHE A 149 5.05 24.25 -0.11
N ALA A 150 5.09 25.58 0.07
CA ALA A 150 4.01 26.33 0.71
C ALA A 150 2.68 26.21 -0.08
N TYR A 151 2.77 26.32 -1.41
CA TYR A 151 1.61 26.15 -2.28
C TYR A 151 0.98 24.75 -2.16
N GLU A 152 1.81 23.69 -2.26
CA GLU A 152 1.33 22.31 -2.12
C GLU A 152 0.71 22.05 -0.74
N ARG A 153 1.32 22.59 0.32
CA ARG A 153 0.78 22.49 1.70
C ARG A 153 -0.55 23.22 1.83
N ALA A 154 -0.67 24.41 1.24
CA ALA A 154 -1.93 25.17 1.22
C ALA A 154 -3.04 24.43 0.45
N GLN A 155 -2.69 23.83 -0.69
CA GLN A 155 -3.63 23.02 -1.47
C GLN A 155 -4.08 21.77 -0.69
N ALA A 156 -3.13 21.03 -0.10
CA ALA A 156 -3.46 19.87 0.73
C ALA A 156 -4.37 20.25 1.90
N ALA A 157 -4.11 21.38 2.56
CA ALA A 157 -4.98 21.88 3.62
C ALA A 157 -6.40 22.21 3.13
N LYS A 158 -6.53 22.87 1.95
CA LYS A 158 -7.85 23.14 1.34
C LYS A 158 -8.61 21.86 1.03
N PHE A 159 -7.92 20.85 0.46
CA PHE A 159 -8.53 19.54 0.17
C PHE A 159 -8.97 18.82 1.46
N LYS A 160 -8.14 18.86 2.54
CA LYS A 160 -8.47 18.26 3.84
C LYS A 160 -9.71 18.96 4.46
N VAL A 161 -9.79 20.30 4.38
CA VAL A 161 -10.95 21.06 4.87
C VAL A 161 -12.21 20.74 4.08
N ALA A 162 -12.13 20.66 2.74
CA ALA A 162 -13.27 20.31 1.88
C ALA A 162 -13.79 18.90 2.22
N ALA A 163 -12.88 17.92 2.37
CA ALA A 163 -13.24 16.55 2.74
C ALA A 163 -13.90 16.48 4.13
N ARG A 164 -13.36 17.19 5.14
CA ARG A 164 -14.00 17.28 6.47
C ARG A 164 -15.39 17.89 6.40
N LYS A 165 -15.58 18.95 5.58
CA LYS A 165 -16.89 19.55 5.37
C LYS A 165 -17.88 18.56 4.76
N LYS A 166 -17.46 17.78 3.76
CA LYS A 166 -18.29 16.73 3.14
C LYS A 166 -18.69 15.67 4.17
N LEU A 167 -17.74 15.14 4.96
CA LEU A 167 -18.06 14.19 6.03
C LEU A 167 -19.01 14.76 7.08
N ALA A 168 -18.86 16.03 7.45
CA ALA A 168 -19.76 16.71 8.40
C ALA A 168 -21.19 16.88 7.87
N GLN A 169 -21.38 16.92 6.55
CA GLN A 169 -22.68 16.96 5.88
C GLN A 169 -23.37 15.58 5.79
N MET A 170 -22.72 14.53 6.26
CA MET A 170 -23.22 13.14 6.25
C MET A 170 -23.40 12.61 7.69
N PRO A 171 -24.38 13.11 8.46
CA PRO A 171 -24.51 12.79 9.90
C PRO A 171 -24.84 11.32 10.17
N SER A 172 -25.53 10.65 9.25
CA SER A 172 -25.87 9.22 9.31
C SER A 172 -24.75 8.30 8.88
N LEU A 173 -23.61 8.84 8.37
CA LEU A 173 -22.49 8.04 7.90
C LEU A 173 -21.77 7.36 9.06
N THR A 174 -21.74 6.03 9.03
CA THR A 174 -20.89 5.22 9.91
C THR A 174 -19.56 4.94 9.20
N ILE A 175 -18.46 5.36 9.81
CA ILE A 175 -17.10 5.13 9.28
C ILE A 175 -16.47 3.99 10.04
N ILE A 176 -16.02 2.97 9.29
CA ILE A 176 -15.27 1.82 9.80
C ILE A 176 -13.84 1.97 9.32
N GLN A 177 -12.90 2.22 10.24
CA GLN A 177 -11.48 2.32 9.93
C GLN A 177 -10.78 0.99 10.18
N ILE A 178 -10.07 0.47 9.18
CA ILE A 178 -9.36 -0.81 9.26
C ILE A 178 -7.86 -0.54 9.18
N THR A 179 -7.11 -0.95 10.19
CA THR A 179 -5.64 -0.96 10.18
C THR A 179 -5.12 -2.31 10.64
N ALA A 180 -3.94 -2.71 10.18
CA ALA A 180 -3.28 -3.96 10.56
C ALA A 180 -1.86 -4.00 9.97
N SER A 181 -1.04 -4.96 10.35
CA SER A 181 0.10 -5.34 9.53
C SER A 181 -0.37 -6.14 8.33
N TYR A 182 -1.12 -7.20 8.53
CA TYR A 182 -1.64 -8.08 7.48
C TYR A 182 -3.18 -8.05 7.43
N GLY A 183 -3.79 -8.46 6.32
CA GLY A 183 -5.23 -8.65 6.19
C GLY A 183 -6.09 -7.40 5.98
N LYS A 184 -5.58 -6.16 6.05
CA LYS A 184 -6.36 -4.91 5.88
C LYS A 184 -7.29 -4.92 4.68
N THR A 185 -6.75 -5.18 3.50
CA THR A 185 -7.49 -5.17 2.24
C THR A 185 -8.48 -6.33 2.16
N SER A 186 -8.14 -7.49 2.74
CA SER A 186 -9.03 -8.64 2.82
C SER A 186 -10.23 -8.34 3.72
N ILE A 187 -10.02 -7.86 4.95
CA ILE A 187 -11.10 -7.46 5.86
C ILE A 187 -12.00 -6.42 5.21
N LYS A 188 -11.43 -5.36 4.60
CA LYS A 188 -12.18 -4.33 3.89
C LYS A 188 -13.10 -4.91 2.81
N ASN A 189 -12.57 -5.80 1.98
CA ASN A 189 -13.32 -6.37 0.86
C ASN A 189 -14.37 -7.39 1.32
N PHE A 190 -14.06 -8.24 2.31
CA PHE A 190 -15.02 -9.20 2.86
C PHE A 190 -16.15 -8.48 3.58
N LEU A 191 -15.81 -7.50 4.41
CA LEU A 191 -16.82 -6.71 5.13
C LEU A 191 -17.77 -5.99 4.16
N TYR A 192 -17.22 -5.39 3.09
CA TYR A 192 -18.03 -4.77 2.05
C TYR A 192 -18.98 -5.80 1.39
N GLN A 193 -18.49 -7.01 1.07
CA GLN A 193 -19.32 -8.04 0.45
C GLN A 193 -20.45 -8.51 1.39
N ILE A 194 -20.19 -8.61 2.69
CA ILE A 194 -21.17 -9.02 3.69
C ILE A 194 -22.23 -7.93 3.92
N LEU A 195 -21.85 -6.65 3.90
CA LEU A 195 -22.74 -5.55 4.28
C LEU A 195 -23.54 -4.92 3.12
N LYS A 196 -23.01 -4.97 1.88
CA LYS A 196 -23.53 -4.22 0.72
C LYS A 196 -24.98 -4.50 0.36
N SER A 197 -25.57 -5.60 0.79
CA SER A 197 -26.94 -5.96 0.48
C SER A 197 -27.96 -5.36 1.46
N ASP A 198 -27.55 -4.93 2.66
CA ASP A 198 -28.43 -4.30 3.66
C ASP A 198 -28.13 -2.80 3.82
N PHE A 199 -26.92 -2.36 3.46
CA PHE A 199 -26.48 -0.98 3.63
C PHE A 199 -25.91 -0.43 2.33
N ARG A 200 -26.10 0.85 2.07
CA ARG A 200 -25.38 1.57 1.03
C ARG A 200 -23.93 1.76 1.48
N CYS A 201 -23.11 0.76 1.14
CA CYS A 201 -21.70 0.71 1.53
C CYS A 201 -20.81 1.30 0.45
N TYR A 202 -19.78 2.04 0.87
CA TYR A 202 -18.66 2.42 0.05
C TYR A 202 -17.36 2.01 0.74
N LYS A 203 -16.37 1.55 -0.01
CA LYS A 203 -15.06 1.16 0.49
C LYS A 203 -13.95 1.89 -0.27
N THR A 204 -12.85 2.22 0.40
CA THR A 204 -11.67 2.76 -0.27
C THR A 204 -11.23 1.86 -1.43
N PRO A 205 -11.00 2.44 -2.64
CA PRO A 205 -10.60 1.65 -3.81
C PRO A 205 -9.19 1.08 -3.64
N ARG A 206 -8.95 -0.10 -4.20
CA ARG A 206 -7.64 -0.77 -4.20
C ARG A 206 -6.93 -0.69 -2.83
N SER A 207 -5.69 -0.16 -2.79
CA SER A 207 -4.88 0.01 -1.58
C SER A 207 -4.76 1.48 -1.14
N VAL A 208 -5.80 2.30 -1.38
CA VAL A 208 -5.85 3.68 -0.88
C VAL A 208 -5.95 3.64 0.64
N ASN A 209 -4.86 3.97 1.33
CA ASN A 209 -4.72 3.84 2.78
C ASN A 209 -3.85 4.92 3.43
N THR A 210 -3.45 5.95 2.68
CA THR A 210 -2.73 7.12 3.21
C THR A 210 -3.69 8.29 3.44
N LEU A 211 -3.36 9.22 4.33
CA LEU A 211 -4.20 10.39 4.58
C LEU A 211 -4.53 11.16 3.30
N ALA A 212 -3.53 11.43 2.45
CA ALA A 212 -3.75 12.15 1.19
C ALA A 212 -4.68 11.38 0.23
N GLY A 213 -4.51 10.06 0.17
CA GLY A 213 -5.39 9.18 -0.60
C GLY A 213 -6.83 9.20 -0.08
N LEU A 214 -7.01 9.11 1.24
CA LEU A 214 -8.33 9.15 1.87
C LEU A 214 -9.02 10.52 1.73
N VAL A 215 -8.27 11.62 1.86
CA VAL A 215 -8.79 12.97 1.61
C VAL A 215 -9.29 13.11 0.17
N ARG A 216 -8.54 12.57 -0.79
CA ARG A 216 -8.93 12.56 -2.20
C ARG A 216 -10.17 11.69 -2.42
N ASP A 217 -10.18 10.47 -1.87
CA ASP A 217 -11.29 9.53 -1.99
C ASP A 217 -12.60 10.11 -1.45
N VAL A 218 -12.55 10.73 -0.28
CA VAL A 218 -13.71 11.43 0.30
C VAL A 218 -14.20 12.55 -0.61
N ASN A 219 -13.30 13.39 -1.15
CA ASN A 219 -13.70 14.52 -1.99
C ASN A 219 -14.27 14.08 -3.34
N GLU A 220 -13.61 13.13 -4.01
CA GLU A 220 -13.85 12.82 -5.41
C GLU A 220 -14.79 11.63 -5.63
N ALA A 221 -14.76 10.63 -4.73
CA ALA A 221 -15.39 9.34 -4.99
C ALA A 221 -16.49 8.93 -3.99
N LEU A 222 -16.44 9.38 -2.71
CA LEU A 222 -17.43 8.97 -1.70
C LEU A 222 -18.83 9.49 -2.08
N PRO A 223 -19.83 8.60 -2.37
CA PRO A 223 -21.20 9.02 -2.66
C PRO A 223 -21.87 9.66 -1.44
N ALA A 224 -22.74 10.65 -1.70
CA ALA A 224 -23.40 11.42 -0.63
C ALA A 224 -24.45 10.61 0.16
N ASP A 225 -24.99 9.55 -0.44
CA ASP A 225 -26.00 8.66 0.15
C ASP A 225 -25.42 7.45 0.88
N THR A 226 -24.07 7.39 1.01
CA THR A 226 -23.38 6.30 1.71
C THR A 226 -23.78 6.24 3.17
N GLN A 227 -24.15 5.03 3.64
CA GLN A 227 -24.47 4.75 5.05
C GLN A 227 -23.24 4.22 5.80
N ILE A 228 -22.43 3.39 5.13
CA ILE A 228 -21.21 2.81 5.73
C ILE A 228 -20.01 3.05 4.81
N TYR A 229 -19.02 3.76 5.34
CA TYR A 229 -17.73 3.98 4.68
C TYR A 229 -16.65 3.11 5.31
N ILE A 230 -16.12 2.15 4.56
CA ILE A 230 -15.07 1.23 5.01
C ILE A 230 -13.73 1.75 4.51
N ALA A 231 -12.97 2.37 5.41
CA ALA A 231 -11.70 3.03 5.10
C ALA A 231 -10.50 2.20 5.57
N GLU A 232 -9.57 1.92 4.65
CA GLU A 232 -8.30 1.29 4.98
C GLU A 232 -7.30 2.36 5.45
N ALA A 233 -6.57 2.11 6.56
CA ALA A 233 -5.56 3.01 7.11
C ALA A 233 -4.20 2.30 7.20
N GLY A 234 -3.23 2.82 6.45
CA GLY A 234 -1.84 2.36 6.43
C GLY A 234 -0.94 3.30 7.23
N ALA A 235 0.18 2.76 7.74
CA ALA A 235 1.21 3.55 8.41
C ALA A 235 2.60 3.06 8.04
N ARG A 236 3.53 3.99 7.95
CA ARG A 236 4.98 3.75 7.88
C ARG A 236 5.73 4.37 9.05
N LEU A 237 5.10 5.33 9.74
CA LEU A 237 5.67 6.03 10.88
C LEU A 237 4.63 6.12 12.01
N SER A 238 5.11 6.26 13.24
CA SER A 238 4.25 6.62 14.37
C SER A 238 3.56 7.96 14.12
N GLY A 239 2.27 8.07 14.47
CA GLY A 239 1.41 9.22 14.20
C GLY A 239 0.62 9.15 12.90
N ASP A 240 1.00 8.29 11.93
CA ASP A 240 0.28 8.18 10.66
C ASP A 240 -1.18 7.73 10.85
N ILE A 241 -1.41 6.75 11.73
CA ILE A 241 -2.77 6.28 12.04
C ILE A 241 -3.54 7.32 12.84
N ALA A 242 -2.89 7.99 13.81
CA ALA A 242 -3.53 9.05 14.57
C ALA A 242 -4.04 10.19 13.67
N GLU A 243 -3.24 10.61 12.67
CA GLU A 243 -3.62 11.66 11.72
C GLU A 243 -4.81 11.23 10.83
N ILE A 244 -4.84 9.97 10.39
CA ILE A 244 -5.96 9.40 9.64
C ILE A 244 -7.20 9.32 10.53
N THR A 245 -7.05 8.85 11.78
CA THR A 245 -8.14 8.71 12.76
C THR A 245 -8.74 10.06 13.12
N GLU A 246 -7.92 11.09 13.34
CA GLU A 246 -8.38 12.46 13.54
C GLU A 246 -9.16 13.01 12.33
N PHE A 247 -8.72 12.65 11.12
CA PHE A 247 -9.39 13.08 9.89
C PHE A 247 -10.74 12.42 9.70
N LEU A 248 -10.82 11.08 9.84
CA LEU A 248 -12.03 10.29 9.60
C LEU A 248 -12.99 10.31 10.79
N ALA A 249 -12.49 10.42 12.00
CA ALA A 249 -13.23 10.26 13.27
C ALA A 249 -14.16 9.02 13.22
N PRO A 250 -13.63 7.78 13.04
CA PRO A 250 -14.43 6.59 12.84
C PRO A 250 -15.25 6.23 14.09
N GLN A 251 -16.43 5.65 13.89
CA GLN A 251 -17.26 5.08 14.96
C GLN A 251 -16.85 3.64 15.27
N ILE A 252 -16.37 2.91 14.27
CA ILE A 252 -15.91 1.54 14.42
C ILE A 252 -14.45 1.46 13.97
N VAL A 253 -13.63 0.84 14.79
CA VAL A 253 -12.20 0.62 14.49
C VAL A 253 -11.93 -0.87 14.45
N VAL A 254 -11.16 -1.29 13.45
CA VAL A 254 -10.66 -2.66 13.33
C VAL A 254 -9.13 -2.61 13.34
N VAL A 255 -8.50 -3.26 14.31
CA VAL A 255 -7.06 -3.46 14.32
C VAL A 255 -6.79 -4.95 14.11
N GLY A 256 -6.40 -5.29 12.88
CA GLY A 256 -6.09 -6.66 12.51
C GLY A 256 -4.73 -7.13 13.05
N GLU A 257 -4.26 -8.23 12.51
CA GLU A 257 -3.02 -8.89 12.94
C GLU A 257 -1.82 -7.93 12.92
N ILE A 258 -1.05 -7.97 14.02
CA ILE A 258 0.21 -7.24 14.19
C ILE A 258 1.37 -8.20 13.88
N GLY A 259 2.23 -7.79 12.96
CA GLY A 259 3.42 -8.52 12.57
C GLY A 259 4.53 -7.57 12.09
N ALA A 260 5.64 -8.12 11.63
CA ALA A 260 6.87 -7.39 11.31
C ALA A 260 6.82 -6.55 10.03
N GLN A 261 5.65 -6.28 9.45
CA GLN A 261 5.52 -5.46 8.25
C GLN A 261 6.11 -4.06 8.48
N HIS A 262 7.00 -3.61 7.57
CA HIS A 262 7.69 -2.32 7.66
C HIS A 262 8.55 -2.16 8.94
N ILE A 263 9.09 -3.25 9.46
CA ILE A 263 9.91 -3.27 10.69
C ILE A 263 11.12 -2.31 10.60
N GLU A 264 11.69 -2.14 9.42
CA GLU A 264 12.80 -1.21 9.16
C GLU A 264 12.47 0.24 9.57
N TYR A 265 11.23 0.66 9.33
CA TYR A 265 10.75 2.01 9.68
C TYR A 265 10.35 2.10 11.14
N PHE A 266 9.67 1.09 11.66
CA PHE A 266 9.14 1.08 13.03
C PHE A 266 10.18 0.66 14.08
N LYS A 267 11.25 -0.04 13.68
CA LYS A 267 12.34 -0.54 14.54
C LYS A 267 11.95 -1.64 15.52
N SER A 268 10.67 -1.83 15.84
CA SER A 268 10.19 -2.91 16.73
C SER A 268 8.72 -3.22 16.47
N ILE A 269 8.31 -4.46 16.79
CA ILE A 269 6.90 -4.90 16.74
C ILE A 269 6.07 -4.08 17.74
N GLU A 270 6.65 -3.71 18.88
CA GLU A 270 5.97 -2.88 19.87
C GLU A 270 5.60 -1.49 19.32
N ASN A 271 6.50 -0.86 18.55
CA ASN A 271 6.21 0.41 17.89
C ASN A 271 5.12 0.26 16.81
N ILE A 272 5.13 -0.88 16.07
CA ILE A 272 4.05 -1.20 15.12
C ILE A 272 2.72 -1.30 15.88
N ARG A 273 2.68 -2.06 16.98
CA ARG A 273 1.50 -2.24 17.83
C ARG A 273 0.98 -0.89 18.34
N LYS A 274 1.84 -0.08 18.95
CA LYS A 274 1.48 1.27 19.44
C LYS A 274 0.90 2.13 18.33
N THR A 275 1.52 2.15 17.16
CA THR A 275 1.04 2.94 16.02
C THR A 275 -0.32 2.45 15.52
N LYS A 276 -0.55 1.13 15.44
CA LYS A 276 -1.86 0.62 14.99
C LYS A 276 -2.96 0.92 16.02
N LEU A 277 -2.65 0.86 17.31
CA LEU A 277 -3.56 1.20 18.39
C LEU A 277 -3.89 2.70 18.47
N GLU A 278 -3.16 3.59 17.77
CA GLU A 278 -3.55 5.00 17.60
C GLU A 278 -4.96 5.15 17.02
N ALA A 279 -5.47 4.15 16.30
CA ALA A 279 -6.85 4.16 15.80
C ALA A 279 -7.92 4.25 16.91
N LEU A 280 -7.59 3.82 18.12
CA LEU A 280 -8.50 3.90 19.28
C LEU A 280 -8.69 5.32 19.82
N THR A 281 -7.91 6.29 19.35
CA THR A 281 -8.03 7.71 19.77
C THR A 281 -9.21 8.45 19.12
N SER A 282 -10.03 7.76 18.32
CA SER A 282 -11.18 8.37 17.67
C SER A 282 -12.16 8.98 18.68
N VAL A 283 -12.47 10.26 18.49
CA VAL A 283 -13.43 11.01 19.36
C VAL A 283 -14.88 10.52 19.22
N ARG A 284 -15.19 9.77 18.15
CA ARG A 284 -16.52 9.20 17.91
C ARG A 284 -16.55 7.68 18.08
N LEU A 285 -15.52 7.07 18.69
CA LEU A 285 -15.41 5.62 18.83
C LEU A 285 -16.57 5.04 19.61
N LYS A 286 -17.37 4.21 18.96
CA LYS A 286 -18.44 3.41 19.57
C LYS A 286 -17.91 2.02 19.95
N HIS A 287 -17.18 1.36 19.05
CA HIS A 287 -16.64 0.01 19.29
C HIS A 287 -15.34 -0.26 18.51
N ALA A 288 -14.49 -1.13 19.06
CA ALA A 288 -13.26 -1.56 18.42
C ALA A 288 -13.15 -3.09 18.39
N PHE A 289 -12.82 -3.63 17.22
CA PHE A 289 -12.56 -5.05 17.00
C PHE A 289 -11.07 -5.24 16.82
N LEU A 290 -10.43 -5.94 17.76
CA LEU A 290 -8.98 -6.10 17.79
C LEU A 290 -8.60 -7.58 17.60
N HIS A 291 -7.48 -7.83 16.92
CA HIS A 291 -6.86 -9.16 16.88
C HIS A 291 -6.12 -9.42 18.20
N SER A 292 -6.04 -10.65 18.65
CA SER A 292 -5.35 -11.06 19.89
C SER A 292 -3.88 -10.62 19.92
N SER A 293 -3.19 -10.57 18.75
CA SER A 293 -1.81 -10.08 18.63
C SER A 293 -1.61 -8.61 19.02
N THR A 294 -2.70 -7.84 19.16
CA THR A 294 -2.63 -6.47 19.71
C THR A 294 -2.29 -6.44 21.19
N GLN A 295 -2.46 -7.56 21.89
CA GLN A 295 -2.25 -7.73 23.33
C GLN A 295 -3.01 -6.68 24.18
N LYS A 296 -4.11 -6.18 23.65
CA LYS A 296 -5.02 -5.26 24.33
C LYS A 296 -6.14 -6.09 24.97
N GLY A 297 -6.40 -5.87 26.25
CA GLY A 297 -7.52 -6.52 26.93
C GLY A 297 -8.87 -6.03 26.41
N THR A 298 -9.91 -6.81 26.68
CA THR A 298 -11.31 -6.45 26.42
C THR A 298 -11.79 -5.38 27.41
N ASP A 299 -12.61 -4.47 26.96
CA ASP A 299 -13.41 -3.55 27.76
C ASP A 299 -14.80 -3.39 27.11
N GLU A 300 -15.66 -2.53 27.64
CA GLU A 300 -17.02 -2.32 27.10
C GLU A 300 -17.06 -1.97 25.61
N ARG A 301 -15.99 -1.40 25.08
CA ARG A 301 -15.89 -0.97 23.68
C ARG A 301 -14.88 -1.78 22.86
N ILE A 302 -14.31 -2.84 23.43
CA ILE A 302 -13.28 -3.64 22.77
C ILE A 302 -13.67 -5.11 22.75
N THR A 303 -13.78 -5.68 21.56
CA THR A 303 -13.95 -7.12 21.33
C THR A 303 -12.70 -7.69 20.67
N ILE A 304 -12.16 -8.77 21.20
CA ILE A 304 -11.13 -9.56 20.53
C ILE A 304 -11.82 -10.48 19.53
N TYR A 305 -11.66 -10.21 18.24
CA TYR A 305 -12.51 -10.83 17.23
C TYR A 305 -12.13 -12.27 16.87
N ASP A 306 -10.89 -12.65 17.08
CA ASP A 306 -10.37 -14.02 16.86
C ASP A 306 -10.50 -14.91 18.10
N GLU A 307 -11.03 -14.40 19.21
CA GLU A 307 -11.35 -15.21 20.38
C GLU A 307 -12.54 -16.12 20.07
N GLY A 308 -12.40 -17.41 20.41
CA GLY A 308 -13.40 -18.45 20.11
C GLY A 308 -13.42 -18.90 18.64
N LEU A 309 -12.44 -18.48 17.81
CA LEU A 309 -12.25 -18.98 16.46
C LEU A 309 -11.51 -20.34 16.49
N GLU A 310 -12.06 -21.32 15.77
CA GLU A 310 -11.41 -22.62 15.54
C GLU A 310 -11.50 -22.98 14.06
N ILE A 311 -10.37 -23.34 13.45
CA ILE A 311 -10.30 -23.73 12.05
C ILE A 311 -10.55 -25.23 11.94
N CYS A 312 -11.69 -25.62 11.38
CA CYS A 312 -12.09 -27.01 11.21
C CYS A 312 -11.47 -27.67 9.97
N GLY A 313 -11.16 -26.88 8.94
CA GLY A 313 -10.53 -27.38 7.71
C GLY A 313 -10.20 -26.24 6.74
N ALA A 314 -9.20 -26.46 5.89
CA ALA A 314 -8.86 -25.56 4.80
C ALA A 314 -8.26 -26.37 3.66
N ASP A 315 -8.85 -26.25 2.48
CA ASP A 315 -8.46 -26.92 1.25
C ASP A 315 -8.59 -25.95 0.05
N LEU A 316 -8.49 -26.47 -1.17
CA LEU A 316 -8.64 -25.68 -2.40
C LEU A 316 -10.07 -25.26 -2.71
N ASP A 317 -11.06 -25.78 -1.99
CA ASP A 317 -12.47 -25.40 -2.15
C ASP A 317 -12.91 -24.33 -1.16
N GLY A 318 -12.13 -24.12 -0.08
CA GLY A 318 -12.37 -23.07 0.87
C GLY A 318 -11.92 -23.37 2.30
N ILE A 319 -12.44 -22.57 3.23
CA ILE A 319 -12.17 -22.72 4.66
C ILE A 319 -13.45 -23.01 5.43
N LYS A 320 -13.35 -23.97 6.36
CA LYS A 320 -14.40 -24.31 7.34
C LYS A 320 -13.89 -23.92 8.73
N PHE A 321 -14.67 -23.17 9.47
CA PHE A 321 -14.30 -22.72 10.81
C PHE A 321 -15.53 -22.54 11.68
N SER A 322 -15.34 -22.60 12.99
CA SER A 322 -16.35 -22.24 13.97
C SER A 322 -15.95 -20.99 14.73
N LEU A 323 -16.94 -20.20 15.12
CA LEU A 323 -16.74 -18.95 15.84
C LEU A 323 -17.78 -18.85 16.97
N SER A 324 -17.33 -18.48 18.16
CA SER A 324 -18.20 -18.18 19.30
C SER A 324 -18.72 -16.75 19.18
N LEU A 325 -20.05 -16.58 19.25
CA LEU A 325 -20.71 -15.28 19.22
C LEU A 325 -21.52 -15.13 20.53
N SER A 326 -21.41 -13.98 21.19
CA SER A 326 -22.22 -13.64 22.36
C SER A 326 -23.54 -12.97 21.94
N GLU A 327 -24.60 -13.17 22.71
CA GLU A 327 -25.89 -12.49 22.47
C GLU A 327 -25.77 -10.97 22.62
N ASP A 328 -24.87 -10.49 23.51
CA ASP A 328 -24.63 -9.07 23.76
C ASP A 328 -23.85 -8.36 22.62
N GLU A 329 -23.27 -9.09 21.65
CA GLU A 329 -22.67 -8.49 20.45
C GLU A 329 -23.70 -7.91 19.47
N SER A 330 -25.01 -8.12 19.70
CA SER A 330 -26.05 -7.40 18.99
C SER A 330 -26.15 -5.99 19.59
N GLY A 331 -25.64 -4.95 18.88
CA GLY A 331 -25.75 -3.52 19.28
C GLY A 331 -27.18 -2.98 19.39
N ALA A 332 -28.15 -3.87 19.70
CA ALA A 332 -29.58 -3.60 19.75
C ALA A 332 -30.05 -2.99 21.10
N SER A 333 -29.15 -2.56 21.98
CA SER A 333 -29.54 -1.78 23.16
C SER A 333 -29.65 -0.29 22.82
N GLY A 334 -30.81 0.14 22.37
CA GLY A 334 -31.39 1.45 22.71
C GLY A 334 -31.21 2.62 21.77
N GLU A 335 -30.23 2.71 20.84
CA GLU A 335 -30.06 3.93 20.01
C GLU A 335 -29.84 3.72 18.51
N ASN A 336 -29.73 2.48 18.04
CA ASN A 336 -29.52 2.21 16.60
C ASN A 336 -30.82 1.91 15.82
N SER A 337 -32.00 2.11 16.39
CA SER A 337 -33.29 1.88 15.71
C SER A 337 -33.61 2.88 14.59
N THR A 338 -32.77 3.87 14.35
CA THR A 338 -32.97 4.86 13.27
C THR A 338 -32.39 4.45 11.92
N LEU A 339 -31.64 3.33 11.82
CA LEU A 339 -31.08 2.85 10.55
C LEU A 339 -32.04 1.97 9.72
N HIS A 340 -33.18 1.52 10.31
CA HIS A 340 -34.12 0.60 9.66
C HIS A 340 -35.47 1.21 9.24
N ALA A 341 -35.66 2.53 9.31
CA ALA A 341 -36.99 3.16 9.19
C ALA A 341 -37.31 3.80 7.84
N ASP A 342 -36.79 3.33 6.70
CA ASP A 342 -37.21 3.92 5.40
C ASP A 342 -37.27 2.91 4.22
N THR A 343 -37.73 1.66 4.45
CA THR A 343 -37.98 0.74 3.32
C THR A 343 -39.40 0.15 3.29
N SER A 344 -40.37 0.75 3.99
CA SER A 344 -41.76 0.25 3.95
C SER A 344 -42.76 1.30 3.48
N ALA A 345 -42.53 1.97 2.36
CA ALA A 345 -43.52 2.77 1.70
C ALA A 345 -43.24 2.90 0.19
N ALA A 346 -43.45 1.84 -0.58
CA ALA A 346 -43.72 1.87 -2.01
C ALA A 346 -43.95 0.43 -2.54
N GLU A 347 -45.00 -0.23 -2.11
CA GLU A 347 -45.63 -1.31 -2.88
C GLU A 347 -47.14 -1.11 -2.84
N SER A 348 -47.66 -0.46 -3.87
CA SER A 348 -48.99 -0.69 -4.37
C SER A 348 -49.11 -0.13 -5.79
N GLU A 349 -49.52 -1.03 -6.69
CA GLU A 349 -50.21 -0.82 -7.96
C GLU A 349 -49.38 -0.50 -9.21
N GLY A 350 -49.42 -1.46 -10.14
CA GLY A 350 -49.11 -1.28 -11.56
C GLY A 350 -48.76 -2.59 -12.28
N GLN A 351 -49.76 -3.48 -12.47
CA GLN A 351 -49.69 -4.52 -13.51
C GLN A 351 -49.60 -3.85 -14.89
N GLY A 352 -48.63 -4.28 -15.69
CA GLY A 352 -48.48 -3.87 -17.08
C GLY A 352 -47.45 -4.75 -17.77
N ASP A 353 -47.97 -5.72 -18.46
CA ASP A 353 -47.34 -6.68 -19.36
C ASP A 353 -46.47 -6.02 -20.46
N LEU A 354 -45.42 -6.70 -20.90
CA LEU A 354 -44.92 -6.87 -22.27
C LEU A 354 -43.44 -6.72 -22.51
N SER A 355 -42.90 -7.84 -22.99
CA SER A 355 -41.86 -8.03 -24.02
C SER A 355 -40.38 -7.72 -23.73
N LEU A 356 -39.66 -8.81 -23.82
CA LEU A 356 -38.27 -8.95 -24.29
C LEU A 356 -37.92 -7.97 -25.42
N ASP A 357 -36.79 -7.25 -25.30
CA ASP A 357 -35.74 -7.31 -26.31
C ASP A 357 -34.52 -6.46 -25.95
N ALA A 358 -33.37 -7.10 -26.12
CA ALA A 358 -32.09 -6.58 -26.58
C ALA A 358 -31.67 -5.14 -26.18
N ASN A 359 -30.77 -5.03 -25.21
CA ASN A 359 -29.67 -4.06 -25.27
C ASN A 359 -28.56 -4.35 -24.23
N SER A 360 -27.82 -5.43 -24.45
CA SER A 360 -26.55 -5.69 -23.76
C SER A 360 -25.32 -5.28 -24.60
N ALA A 361 -25.36 -4.09 -25.20
CA ALA A 361 -24.27 -3.60 -26.06
C ALA A 361 -24.00 -2.08 -25.95
N ALA A 362 -24.23 -1.46 -24.81
CA ALA A 362 -24.02 0.00 -24.67
C ALA A 362 -23.26 0.44 -23.40
N CYS A 363 -22.47 -0.42 -22.76
CA CYS A 363 -21.63 -0.04 -21.61
C CYS A 363 -20.11 -0.19 -21.84
N ALA A 364 -19.67 -0.45 -23.07
CA ALA A 364 -18.24 -0.64 -23.37
C ALA A 364 -17.54 0.55 -24.04
N GLU A 365 -18.18 1.70 -24.19
CA GLU A 365 -17.64 2.81 -25.02
C GLU A 365 -17.59 4.18 -24.34
N LYS A 366 -17.48 4.25 -23.00
CA LYS A 366 -17.29 5.54 -22.28
C LYS A 366 -16.01 5.66 -21.46
N ASP A 367 -15.07 4.72 -21.57
CA ASP A 367 -13.80 4.77 -20.82
C ASP A 367 -12.58 5.24 -21.62
N LYS A 368 -12.80 5.88 -22.79
CA LYS A 368 -11.66 6.41 -23.59
C LYS A 368 -11.37 7.90 -23.43
N ASN A 369 -11.99 8.61 -22.51
CA ASN A 369 -11.76 10.07 -22.35
C ASN A 369 -11.38 10.55 -20.94
N SER A 370 -10.85 9.71 -20.06
CA SER A 370 -10.23 10.15 -18.81
C SER A 370 -8.68 10.04 -18.84
N LYS A 371 -8.09 10.46 -19.94
CA LYS A 371 -6.66 10.77 -19.99
C LYS A 371 -6.47 12.24 -19.62
N ASN A 372 -6.60 12.62 -18.36
CA ASN A 372 -5.97 13.83 -17.80
C ASN A 372 -6.44 14.05 -16.35
N CYS A 373 -5.90 13.29 -15.43
CA CYS A 373 -5.68 13.64 -14.01
C CYS A 373 -4.86 12.52 -13.36
N GLY A 374 -3.69 12.25 -13.93
CA GLY A 374 -2.71 11.35 -13.35
C GLY A 374 -1.84 12.10 -12.35
N ALA A 375 -2.10 11.92 -11.09
CA ALA A 375 -1.09 12.01 -10.07
C ALA A 375 -1.09 10.64 -9.40
N ASP A 376 -0.48 9.68 -10.08
CA ASP A 376 -0.13 8.39 -9.49
C ASP A 376 0.91 8.64 -8.40
N PHE A 377 0.46 8.65 -7.17
CA PHE A 377 1.29 8.40 -6.01
C PHE A 377 1.44 6.89 -5.86
N ASP A 378 2.21 6.27 -6.75
CA ASP A 378 2.71 4.93 -6.53
C ASP A 378 3.80 4.96 -5.46
N ASP A 379 3.41 4.60 -4.24
CA ASP A 379 4.31 4.32 -3.11
C ASP A 379 5.01 2.94 -3.23
N ALA A 380 5.00 2.30 -4.38
CA ALA A 380 5.68 1.04 -4.63
C ALA A 380 7.03 1.30 -5.30
N ASN A 381 8.09 1.26 -4.53
CA ASN A 381 9.46 0.90 -4.87
C ASN A 381 10.49 1.73 -4.10
N PHE A 382 10.87 1.22 -2.96
CA PHE A 382 12.14 1.55 -2.35
C PHE A 382 12.83 0.25 -1.91
N VAL A 383 13.81 -0.17 -2.67
CA VAL A 383 14.65 -1.35 -2.39
C VAL A 383 16.00 -0.87 -1.92
N SER A 384 16.45 -1.56 -0.92
CA SER A 384 17.83 -1.80 -0.48
C SER A 384 18.58 -0.68 0.22
N CYS A 385 18.98 -0.97 1.38
CA CYS A 385 20.28 -0.97 2.06
C CYS A 385 20.11 -0.78 3.56
N VAL A 386 19.96 -1.86 4.29
CA VAL A 386 20.54 -1.97 5.65
C VAL A 386 20.83 -3.44 5.88
N GLU A 387 22.01 -3.87 5.48
CA GLU A 387 22.63 -5.11 5.95
C GLU A 387 23.31 -4.82 7.28
N ARG A 388 22.95 -5.51 8.30
CA ARG A 388 23.74 -6.05 9.40
C ARG A 388 23.12 -6.10 10.81
N SER A 389 21.95 -5.50 11.06
CA SER A 389 21.29 -5.59 12.38
C SER A 389 20.07 -6.51 12.43
N GLU A 390 19.69 -7.10 11.29
CA GLU A 390 18.48 -7.92 11.16
C GLU A 390 18.70 -9.39 11.55
N GLN A 391 19.94 -9.88 11.43
CA GLN A 391 20.25 -11.30 11.65
C GLN A 391 20.05 -11.73 13.11
N GLU A 392 20.42 -10.90 14.08
CA GLU A 392 20.24 -11.23 15.51
C GLU A 392 18.78 -11.18 15.96
N PHE A 393 17.95 -10.33 15.32
CA PHE A 393 16.54 -10.20 15.67
C PHE A 393 15.67 -11.29 15.04
N TYR A 394 16.07 -11.74 13.83
CA TYR A 394 15.37 -12.80 13.10
C TYR A 394 15.57 -14.17 13.76
N GLU A 395 16.77 -14.47 14.27
CA GLU A 395 17.03 -15.70 15.02
C GLU A 395 16.20 -15.80 16.30
N GLN A 396 15.88 -14.68 16.95
CA GLN A 396 14.99 -14.67 18.12
C GLN A 396 13.52 -14.89 17.73
N ALA A 397 13.06 -14.34 16.60
CA ALA A 397 11.70 -14.55 16.11
C ALA A 397 11.48 -15.99 15.59
N VAL A 398 12.49 -16.57 14.95
CA VAL A 398 12.46 -17.98 14.48
C VAL A 398 12.54 -18.95 15.65
N ARG A 399 13.31 -18.65 16.70
CA ARG A 399 13.34 -19.45 17.94
C ARG A 399 12.00 -19.41 18.67
N ALA A 400 11.35 -18.25 18.75
CA ALA A 400 10.00 -18.13 19.34
C ALA A 400 8.92 -18.89 18.56
N ALA A 401 9.09 -19.07 17.25
CA ALA A 401 8.20 -19.86 16.40
C ALA A 401 8.54 -21.36 16.39
N SER A 402 9.75 -21.74 16.81
CA SER A 402 10.20 -23.14 16.89
C SER A 402 9.98 -23.80 18.26
N ASP A 403 9.77 -23.02 19.31
CA ASP A 403 9.53 -23.54 20.67
C ASP A 403 8.09 -24.06 20.90
N ASP A 404 7.18 -23.92 19.93
CA ASP A 404 5.85 -24.55 19.95
C ASP A 404 5.84 -26.02 19.50
N LYS A 405 7.01 -26.66 19.36
CA LYS A 405 7.15 -28.09 19.07
C LYS A 405 7.80 -28.85 20.21
N ILE A 406 7.23 -28.86 21.39
CA ILE A 406 7.42 -29.94 22.38
C ILE A 406 6.18 -30.00 23.27
N CYS A 407 5.16 -30.69 22.82
CA CYS A 407 4.21 -31.39 23.67
C CYS A 407 3.63 -32.55 22.87
N SER A 408 4.45 -33.58 22.66
CA SER A 408 3.97 -34.90 22.33
C SER A 408 4.17 -35.77 23.56
N ASP A 409 3.09 -36.50 23.88
CA ASP A 409 3.03 -37.73 24.66
C ASP A 409 3.31 -37.67 26.17
N LYS A 410 2.20 -37.57 26.90
CA LYS A 410 1.96 -38.47 28.03
C LYS A 410 0.48 -38.74 28.20
N GLU A 411 0.08 -39.89 27.70
CA GLU A 411 -1.13 -40.57 28.17
C GLU A 411 -1.08 -40.71 29.68
N ARG A 412 -2.08 -40.19 30.36
CA ARG A 412 -2.55 -40.72 31.64
C ARG A 412 -3.99 -40.28 31.95
N GLY A 413 -4.87 -41.24 31.95
CA GLY A 413 -5.93 -41.38 32.95
C GLY A 413 -7.07 -40.39 32.86
N ALA A 414 -8.15 -40.86 32.25
CA ALA A 414 -9.47 -40.30 32.44
C ALA A 414 -9.79 -40.23 33.95
N GLN A 415 -9.99 -39.02 34.46
CA GLN A 415 -10.83 -38.79 35.63
C GLN A 415 -11.71 -37.58 35.33
N GLU A 416 -12.99 -37.82 35.26
CA GLU A 416 -14.03 -36.79 35.30
C GLU A 416 -13.81 -35.89 36.50
N ALA A 417 -13.70 -34.60 36.27
CA ALA A 417 -13.76 -33.56 37.28
C ALA A 417 -14.91 -32.61 36.98
N PRO A 418 -15.71 -32.24 37.98
CA PRO A 418 -17.00 -31.61 37.80
C PRO A 418 -16.88 -30.13 37.51
N ASN A 419 -17.86 -29.63 36.77
CA ASN A 419 -18.24 -28.23 36.57
C ASN A 419 -17.52 -27.20 37.47
N GLY A 420 -16.46 -26.63 36.98
CA GLY A 420 -15.80 -25.49 37.61
C GLY A 420 -16.48 -24.17 37.22
N ARG A 421 -17.49 -23.80 37.99
CA ARG A 421 -18.09 -22.45 37.96
C ARG A 421 -17.03 -21.43 38.40
N LYS A 422 -16.54 -20.60 37.50
CA LYS A 422 -16.01 -19.29 37.88
C LYS A 422 -17.17 -18.29 37.92
N ILE A 423 -17.54 -17.92 39.11
CA ILE A 423 -18.49 -16.85 39.39
C ILE A 423 -17.71 -15.54 39.33
N SER A 424 -17.93 -14.73 38.30
CA SER A 424 -17.68 -13.30 38.31
C SER A 424 -18.94 -12.59 37.85
N ASN A 425 -19.55 -11.87 38.77
CA ASN A 425 -20.66 -10.92 38.62
C ASN A 425 -21.68 -11.15 37.47
N GLY A 426 -22.67 -11.94 37.71
CA GLY A 426 -24.08 -11.63 37.50
C GLY A 426 -24.66 -11.56 36.09
N ARG A 427 -24.00 -11.92 34.99
CA ARG A 427 -24.63 -12.24 33.71
C ARG A 427 -23.97 -13.47 33.12
N ARG A 428 -24.73 -14.53 32.86
CA ARG A 428 -24.33 -15.66 32.02
C ARG A 428 -24.36 -15.13 30.57
N GLU A 429 -23.21 -14.81 30.00
CA GLU A 429 -23.08 -14.69 28.55
C GLU A 429 -23.25 -16.11 27.97
N LEU A 430 -24.37 -16.35 27.33
CA LEU A 430 -24.58 -17.54 26.49
C LEU A 430 -23.77 -17.29 25.20
N CYS A 431 -22.53 -17.76 25.16
CA CYS A 431 -21.77 -17.85 23.92
C CYS A 431 -22.22 -19.06 23.13
N GLU A 432 -22.91 -18.85 22.03
CA GLU A 432 -23.24 -19.89 21.07
C GLU A 432 -22.14 -20.03 20.03
N ARG A 433 -21.83 -21.29 19.66
CA ARG A 433 -20.83 -21.60 18.65
C ARG A 433 -21.50 -21.85 17.31
N TYR A 434 -21.06 -21.13 16.27
CA TYR A 434 -21.60 -21.25 14.93
C TYR A 434 -20.54 -21.72 13.95
N GLU A 435 -20.91 -22.62 13.05
CA GLU A 435 -20.05 -23.07 11.96
C GLU A 435 -20.27 -22.25 10.71
N PHE A 436 -19.15 -21.93 10.06
CA PHE A 436 -19.10 -21.16 8.82
C PHE A 436 -18.28 -21.90 7.77
N PHE A 437 -18.68 -21.70 6.51
CA PHE A 437 -17.90 -22.06 5.33
C PHE A 437 -17.73 -20.83 4.46
N ALA A 438 -16.51 -20.63 3.92
CA ALA A 438 -16.23 -19.58 2.95
C ALA A 438 -15.41 -20.15 1.79
N PRO A 439 -15.81 -19.92 0.52
CA PRO A 439 -15.12 -20.42 -0.66
C PRO A 439 -13.91 -19.55 -1.01
N ILE A 440 -13.03 -19.32 -0.04
CA ILE A 440 -11.79 -18.55 -0.16
C ILE A 440 -10.62 -19.33 0.44
N LEU A 441 -9.43 -19.12 -0.11
CA LEU A 441 -8.26 -19.87 0.28
C LEU A 441 -7.53 -19.24 1.48
N GLY A 442 -6.77 -20.08 2.20
CA GLY A 442 -5.84 -19.68 3.25
C GLY A 442 -6.46 -19.55 4.64
N LYS A 443 -5.91 -20.32 5.59
CA LYS A 443 -6.36 -20.37 6.99
C LYS A 443 -6.39 -19.00 7.67
N PHE A 444 -5.45 -18.09 7.31
CA PHE A 444 -5.38 -16.72 7.84
C PHE A 444 -6.64 -15.89 7.51
N ASN A 445 -7.40 -16.25 6.47
CA ASN A 445 -8.64 -15.57 6.14
C ASN A 445 -9.79 -15.90 7.11
N ALA A 446 -9.69 -16.96 7.89
CA ALA A 446 -10.67 -17.27 8.94
C ALA A 446 -10.73 -16.13 9.99
N ALA A 447 -9.56 -15.63 10.45
CA ALA A 447 -9.50 -14.51 11.38
C ALA A 447 -10.02 -13.21 10.72
N ASN A 448 -9.70 -12.96 9.44
CA ASN A 448 -10.23 -11.81 8.71
C ASN A 448 -11.77 -11.86 8.61
N LEU A 449 -12.35 -13.05 8.38
CA LEU A 449 -13.79 -13.26 8.36
C LEU A 449 -14.42 -13.14 9.76
N ALA A 450 -13.75 -13.62 10.80
CA ALA A 450 -14.24 -13.48 12.18
C ALA A 450 -14.43 -12.00 12.55
N ALA A 451 -13.49 -11.12 12.18
CA ALA A 451 -13.67 -9.67 12.32
C ALA A 451 -14.93 -9.19 11.57
N CYS A 452 -15.11 -9.60 10.32
CA CYS A 452 -16.26 -9.18 9.51
C CYS A 452 -17.59 -9.69 10.08
N ILE A 453 -17.65 -10.93 10.58
CA ILE A 453 -18.82 -11.53 11.19
C ILE A 453 -19.23 -10.77 12.45
N LYS A 454 -18.29 -10.53 13.38
CA LYS A 454 -18.56 -9.80 14.62
C LYS A 454 -19.00 -8.36 14.35
N ILE A 455 -18.38 -7.67 13.38
CA ILE A 455 -18.81 -6.33 12.96
C ILE A 455 -20.22 -6.35 12.37
N ALA A 456 -20.55 -7.32 11.52
CA ALA A 456 -21.88 -7.44 10.94
C ALA A 456 -22.95 -7.73 12.00
N ARG A 457 -22.64 -8.55 13.02
CA ARG A 457 -23.49 -8.75 14.19
C ARG A 457 -23.71 -7.45 14.97
N PHE A 458 -22.63 -6.71 15.27
CA PHE A 458 -22.68 -5.42 15.95
C PHE A 458 -23.55 -4.40 15.20
N LEU A 459 -23.57 -4.47 13.87
CA LEU A 459 -24.43 -3.65 13.00
C LEU A 459 -25.87 -4.16 12.89
N GLY A 460 -26.23 -5.23 13.61
CA GLY A 460 -27.59 -5.74 13.72
C GLY A 460 -28.00 -6.79 12.68
N LEU A 461 -27.07 -7.36 11.91
CA LEU A 461 -27.39 -8.47 11.02
C LEU A 461 -27.60 -9.76 11.82
N SER A 462 -28.62 -10.56 11.45
CA SER A 462 -28.84 -11.88 12.04
C SER A 462 -27.74 -12.86 11.63
N THR A 463 -27.44 -13.84 12.49
CA THR A 463 -26.41 -14.85 12.24
C THR A 463 -26.68 -15.63 10.96
N ASP A 464 -27.94 -15.97 10.67
CA ASP A 464 -28.32 -16.69 9.44
C ASP A 464 -28.02 -15.89 8.17
N LYS A 465 -28.33 -14.59 8.17
CA LYS A 465 -27.94 -13.70 7.07
C LYS A 465 -26.43 -13.65 6.89
N ILE A 466 -25.68 -13.52 7.99
CA ILE A 466 -24.22 -13.47 7.95
C ILE A 466 -23.67 -14.79 7.43
N LYS A 467 -24.17 -15.94 7.92
CA LYS A 467 -23.76 -17.28 7.48
C LYS A 467 -24.00 -17.48 5.98
N SER A 468 -25.18 -17.10 5.50
CA SER A 468 -25.51 -17.15 4.07
C SER A 468 -24.54 -16.30 3.23
N ARG A 469 -24.15 -15.11 3.70
CA ARG A 469 -23.25 -14.21 2.94
C ARG A 469 -21.80 -14.65 2.99
N VAL A 470 -21.34 -15.14 4.12
CA VAL A 470 -19.99 -15.71 4.27
C VAL A 470 -19.79 -16.87 3.30
N ALA A 471 -20.82 -17.69 3.09
CA ALA A 471 -20.80 -18.78 2.12
C ALA A 471 -20.68 -18.33 0.65
N HIS A 472 -20.89 -17.03 0.36
CA HIS A 472 -20.79 -16.45 -0.98
C HIS A 472 -19.71 -15.34 -1.08
N VAL A 473 -18.83 -15.22 -0.08
CA VAL A 473 -17.72 -14.28 -0.14
C VAL A 473 -16.74 -14.71 -1.22
N GLY A 474 -16.50 -13.84 -2.18
CA GLY A 474 -15.47 -14.03 -3.21
C GLY A 474 -14.09 -13.62 -2.73
N ALA A 475 -13.07 -14.25 -3.29
CA ALA A 475 -11.68 -13.90 -3.06
C ALA A 475 -11.38 -12.44 -3.47
N VAL A 476 -10.35 -11.87 -2.89
CA VAL A 476 -9.86 -10.54 -3.25
C VAL A 476 -8.83 -10.71 -4.37
N GLU A 477 -8.95 -9.93 -5.42
CA GLU A 477 -8.04 -9.91 -6.55
C GLU A 477 -6.58 -9.82 -6.07
N HIS A 478 -5.71 -10.63 -6.63
CA HIS A 478 -4.29 -10.74 -6.30
C HIS A 478 -3.97 -11.13 -4.84
N ARG A 479 -4.93 -11.69 -4.12
CA ARG A 479 -4.80 -12.08 -2.71
C ARG A 479 -5.25 -13.52 -2.52
N PHE A 480 -4.44 -14.45 -2.98
CA PHE A 480 -4.68 -15.88 -2.87
C PHE A 480 -6.04 -16.28 -3.45
N ALA A 481 -6.31 -15.77 -4.65
CA ALA A 481 -7.55 -15.98 -5.38
C ALA A 481 -7.45 -17.18 -6.31
N ARG A 482 -8.46 -18.08 -6.28
CA ARG A 482 -8.58 -19.20 -7.21
C ARG A 482 -9.34 -18.78 -8.46
N LEU A 483 -8.79 -19.14 -9.62
CA LEU A 483 -9.38 -18.98 -10.95
C LEU A 483 -9.28 -20.32 -11.68
N ASP A 484 -10.38 -20.80 -12.23
CA ASP A 484 -10.39 -22.01 -13.05
C ASP A 484 -10.43 -21.59 -14.53
N ALA A 485 -9.37 -21.85 -15.28
CA ALA A 485 -9.24 -21.43 -16.68
C ALA A 485 -8.54 -22.48 -17.54
N GLY A 486 -9.14 -22.85 -18.66
CA GLY A 486 -8.54 -23.78 -19.63
C GLY A 486 -8.26 -25.17 -19.07
N GLY A 487 -9.09 -25.68 -18.14
CA GLY A 487 -8.88 -26.96 -17.45
C GLY A 487 -7.75 -26.94 -16.43
N LYS A 488 -7.22 -25.79 -16.07
CA LYS A 488 -6.15 -25.57 -15.08
C LYS A 488 -6.70 -24.83 -13.88
N ILE A 489 -6.11 -25.07 -12.71
CA ILE A 489 -6.39 -24.29 -11.48
C ILE A 489 -5.30 -23.23 -11.38
N ILE A 490 -5.69 -21.97 -11.42
CA ILE A 490 -4.77 -20.82 -11.25
C ILE A 490 -5.01 -20.21 -9.88
N ILE A 491 -3.96 -20.07 -9.10
CA ILE A 491 -3.97 -19.38 -7.81
C ILE A 491 -3.17 -18.08 -7.96
N ASP A 492 -3.87 -16.98 -7.78
CA ASP A 492 -3.28 -15.64 -7.88
C ASP A 492 -3.00 -15.07 -6.48
N ASP A 493 -1.74 -15.14 -6.06
CA ASP A 493 -1.19 -14.52 -4.85
C ASP A 493 -0.03 -13.59 -5.22
N SER A 494 -0.29 -12.77 -6.23
CA SER A 494 0.75 -11.97 -6.90
C SER A 494 1.07 -10.65 -6.21
N PHE A 495 0.38 -10.27 -5.13
CA PHE A 495 0.55 -8.98 -4.49
C PHE A 495 1.26 -9.04 -3.14
N ASN A 496 2.46 -8.44 -3.06
CA ASN A 496 3.26 -8.22 -1.82
C ASN A 496 3.36 -9.46 -0.91
N GLY A 497 4.04 -10.49 -1.40
CA GLY A 497 4.36 -11.66 -0.61
C GLY A 497 5.33 -11.35 0.53
N ASN A 498 5.13 -12.00 1.67
CA ASN A 498 6.10 -12.13 2.74
C ASN A 498 6.38 -13.61 3.00
N LEU A 499 7.52 -13.94 3.58
CA LEU A 499 7.96 -15.32 3.75
C LEU A 499 6.88 -16.20 4.41
N SER A 500 6.32 -15.79 5.54
CA SER A 500 5.32 -16.57 6.28
C SER A 500 4.06 -16.83 5.45
N GLY A 501 3.52 -15.80 4.79
CA GLY A 501 2.34 -15.92 3.95
C GLY A 501 2.58 -16.82 2.74
N MET A 502 3.73 -16.65 2.05
CA MET A 502 4.09 -17.47 0.88
C MET A 502 4.30 -18.94 1.29
N LEU A 503 4.95 -19.22 2.41
CA LEU A 503 5.11 -20.59 2.90
C LEU A 503 3.77 -21.25 3.24
N GLN A 504 2.83 -20.51 3.85
CA GLN A 504 1.48 -21.03 4.09
C GLN A 504 0.72 -21.31 2.78
N SER A 505 0.88 -20.45 1.77
CA SER A 505 0.32 -20.67 0.42
C SER A 505 0.90 -21.95 -0.19
N TYR A 506 2.21 -22.16 -0.09
CA TYR A 506 2.87 -23.36 -0.65
C TYR A 506 2.43 -24.65 0.04
N GLU A 507 2.28 -24.63 1.37
CA GLU A 507 1.77 -25.80 2.09
C GLU A 507 0.32 -26.16 1.70
N LEU A 508 -0.50 -25.18 1.36
CA LEU A 508 -1.84 -25.47 0.81
C LEU A 508 -1.72 -26.13 -0.57
N MET A 509 -0.78 -25.65 -1.44
CA MET A 509 -0.56 -26.27 -2.76
C MET A 509 -0.07 -27.72 -2.65
N ARG A 510 0.66 -28.07 -1.57
CA ARG A 510 1.12 -29.45 -1.31
C ARG A 510 -0.05 -30.47 -1.29
N SER A 511 -1.23 -30.07 -0.85
CA SER A 511 -2.41 -30.92 -0.79
C SER A 511 -2.99 -31.30 -2.16
N TYR A 512 -2.58 -30.61 -3.24
CA TYR A 512 -3.02 -30.92 -4.59
C TYR A 512 -2.32 -32.15 -5.14
N GLY A 513 -3.08 -33.14 -5.59
CA GLY A 513 -2.56 -34.41 -6.08
C GLY A 513 -2.02 -34.38 -7.51
N GLY A 514 -2.26 -33.30 -8.28
CA GLY A 514 -1.77 -33.11 -9.64
C GLY A 514 -0.45 -32.35 -9.68
N ARG A 515 0.01 -32.06 -10.91
CA ARG A 515 1.25 -31.31 -11.17
C ARG A 515 1.09 -29.85 -10.72
N LYS A 516 2.12 -29.30 -10.08
CA LYS A 516 2.17 -27.98 -9.47
C LYS A 516 3.24 -27.12 -10.12
N VAL A 517 2.86 -25.94 -10.60
CA VAL A 517 3.74 -24.97 -11.26
C VAL A 517 3.72 -23.67 -10.47
N ILE A 518 4.88 -23.09 -10.22
CA ILE A 518 4.99 -21.78 -9.55
C ILE A 518 5.63 -20.75 -10.48
N ILE A 519 5.12 -19.54 -10.46
CA ILE A 519 5.71 -18.36 -11.10
C ILE A 519 6.06 -17.35 -10.01
N THR A 520 7.34 -17.02 -9.88
CA THR A 520 7.78 -16.13 -8.79
C THR A 520 9.10 -15.42 -9.10
N PRO A 521 9.27 -14.15 -8.70
CA PRO A 521 10.56 -13.46 -8.63
C PRO A 521 11.27 -13.66 -7.28
N GLY A 522 10.71 -14.48 -6.36
CA GLY A 522 11.08 -14.50 -4.96
C GLY A 522 10.48 -13.32 -4.19
N ILE A 523 11.01 -13.02 -3.02
CA ILE A 523 10.59 -11.89 -2.19
C ILE A 523 11.52 -10.72 -2.47
N ILE A 524 11.00 -9.66 -3.11
CA ILE A 524 11.80 -8.54 -3.60
C ILE A 524 12.35 -7.68 -2.46
N GLU A 525 11.56 -7.50 -1.38
CA GLU A 525 11.90 -6.67 -0.23
C GLU A 525 12.26 -7.55 0.99
N SER A 526 13.16 -8.54 0.81
CA SER A 526 13.53 -9.47 1.88
C SER A 526 14.99 -9.89 1.78
N THR A 527 15.47 -10.62 2.79
CA THR A 527 16.86 -11.05 2.89
C THR A 527 17.19 -12.19 1.90
N ARG A 528 18.47 -12.47 1.73
CA ARG A 528 18.95 -13.62 0.96
C ARG A 528 18.50 -14.92 1.59
N GLU A 529 18.57 -15.02 2.91
CA GLU A 529 18.20 -16.19 3.71
C GLU A 529 16.71 -16.53 3.56
N ASP A 530 15.84 -15.53 3.53
CA ASP A 530 14.42 -15.71 3.27
C ASP A 530 14.17 -16.31 1.89
N ASN A 531 14.87 -15.81 0.87
CA ASN A 531 14.77 -16.33 -0.48
C ASN A 531 15.39 -17.73 -0.63
N GLU A 532 16.43 -18.08 0.13
CA GLU A 532 16.97 -19.44 0.21
C GLU A 532 15.95 -20.40 0.85
N THR A 533 15.32 -20.00 1.95
CA THR A 533 14.25 -20.76 2.61
C THR A 533 13.07 -20.98 1.68
N LEU A 534 12.66 -19.94 0.95
CA LEU A 534 11.59 -20.00 -0.02
C LEU A 534 11.94 -21.00 -1.15
N ALA A 535 13.17 -20.93 -1.68
CA ALA A 535 13.64 -21.77 -2.77
C ALA A 535 13.66 -23.26 -2.39
N ILE A 536 14.08 -23.60 -1.16
CA ILE A 536 14.03 -24.97 -0.64
C ILE A 536 12.58 -25.49 -0.63
N LYS A 537 11.62 -24.66 -0.19
CA LYS A 537 10.21 -25.04 -0.20
C LYS A 537 9.62 -25.14 -1.60
N ILE A 538 10.07 -24.33 -2.54
CA ILE A 538 9.68 -24.44 -3.94
C ILE A 538 10.14 -25.78 -4.51
N ASP A 539 11.39 -26.15 -4.30
CA ASP A 539 11.94 -27.42 -4.79
C ASP A 539 11.22 -28.65 -4.20
N GLU A 540 10.84 -28.57 -2.93
CA GLU A 540 10.12 -29.63 -2.22
C GLU A 540 8.69 -29.84 -2.71
N ILE A 541 7.98 -28.77 -3.10
CA ILE A 541 6.53 -28.81 -3.33
C ILE A 541 6.16 -28.77 -4.81
N PHE A 542 6.90 -28.02 -5.62
CA PHE A 542 6.53 -27.76 -7.01
C PHE A 542 7.29 -28.64 -8.00
N ASP A 543 6.61 -28.99 -9.07
CA ASP A 543 7.16 -29.81 -10.17
C ASP A 543 7.82 -28.94 -11.25
N LEU A 544 7.49 -27.65 -11.30
CA LEU A 544 8.10 -26.66 -12.18
C LEU A 544 8.10 -25.28 -11.52
N ALA A 545 9.25 -24.61 -11.54
CA ALA A 545 9.44 -23.24 -11.10
C ALA A 545 9.82 -22.34 -12.27
N ILE A 546 8.99 -21.34 -12.57
CA ILE A 546 9.27 -20.27 -13.54
C ILE A 546 9.72 -19.04 -12.76
N ILE A 547 11.02 -18.76 -12.80
CA ILE A 547 11.62 -17.64 -12.09
C ILE A 547 11.54 -16.40 -12.97
N THR A 548 10.85 -15.36 -12.47
CA THR A 548 10.70 -14.07 -13.13
C THR A 548 11.55 -13.02 -12.42
N GLY A 549 12.24 -12.16 -13.17
CA GLY A 549 13.08 -11.11 -12.61
C GLY A 549 14.51 -11.55 -12.25
N GLU A 550 15.42 -10.57 -12.29
CA GLU A 550 16.86 -10.81 -12.13
C GLU A 550 17.32 -10.83 -10.67
N LEU A 551 16.67 -10.05 -9.80
CA LEU A 551 17.17 -9.72 -8.47
C LEU A 551 17.44 -10.95 -7.58
N ASN A 552 16.51 -11.90 -7.51
CA ASN A 552 16.64 -13.10 -6.68
C ASN A 552 16.92 -14.38 -7.51
N SER A 553 17.10 -14.26 -8.81
CA SER A 553 17.21 -15.38 -9.74
C SER A 553 18.37 -16.32 -9.37
N GLU A 554 19.54 -15.77 -9.04
CA GLU A 554 20.73 -16.54 -8.64
C GLU A 554 20.47 -17.35 -7.36
N VAL A 555 19.85 -16.71 -6.35
CA VAL A 555 19.55 -17.36 -5.07
C VAL A 555 18.56 -18.49 -5.26
N LEU A 556 17.48 -18.25 -5.99
CA LEU A 556 16.45 -19.27 -6.25
C LEU A 556 17.05 -20.47 -7.03
N GLN A 557 17.81 -20.21 -8.10
CA GLN A 557 18.46 -21.26 -8.90
C GLN A 557 19.49 -22.07 -8.10
N SER A 558 20.10 -21.49 -7.06
CA SER A 558 21.10 -22.20 -6.26
C SER A 558 20.53 -23.33 -5.38
N LYS A 559 19.20 -23.34 -5.15
CA LYS A 559 18.53 -24.28 -4.24
C LYS A 559 17.44 -25.12 -4.94
N ILE A 560 16.95 -24.69 -6.10
CA ILE A 560 15.93 -25.42 -6.86
C ILE A 560 16.64 -26.29 -7.91
N ASP A 561 16.17 -27.54 -8.09
CA ASP A 561 16.70 -28.45 -9.11
C ASP A 561 16.63 -27.78 -10.50
N PRO A 562 17.76 -27.68 -11.21
CA PRO A 562 17.81 -27.15 -12.58
C PRO A 562 16.84 -27.82 -13.55
N ALA A 563 16.53 -29.10 -13.34
CA ALA A 563 15.57 -29.84 -14.18
C ALA A 563 14.12 -29.36 -14.00
N LYS A 564 13.82 -28.69 -12.87
CA LYS A 564 12.52 -28.12 -12.56
C LYS A 564 12.46 -26.60 -12.80
N THR A 565 13.52 -25.97 -13.31
CA THR A 565 13.65 -24.52 -13.32
C THR A 565 13.64 -23.95 -14.73
N ILE A 566 12.81 -22.94 -14.97
CA ILE A 566 12.84 -22.09 -16.16
C ILE A 566 13.07 -20.65 -15.70
N VAL A 567 14.14 -20.01 -16.21
CA VAL A 567 14.43 -18.60 -15.92
C VAL A 567 13.92 -17.74 -17.06
N LEU A 568 13.02 -16.83 -16.74
CA LEU A 568 12.40 -15.93 -17.71
C LEU A 568 13.18 -14.61 -17.77
N LYS A 569 13.89 -14.37 -18.87
CA LYS A 569 14.65 -13.12 -19.07
C LYS A 569 13.74 -11.92 -19.39
N ASP A 570 12.61 -12.16 -20.05
CA ASP A 570 11.64 -11.14 -20.42
C ASP A 570 10.23 -11.61 -20.03
N LYS A 571 9.54 -10.83 -19.20
CA LYS A 571 8.15 -11.14 -18.79
C LYS A 571 7.17 -11.24 -19.95
N ARG A 572 7.47 -10.64 -21.09
CA ARG A 572 6.64 -10.75 -22.32
C ARG A 572 6.56 -12.18 -22.85
N ASP A 573 7.55 -13.01 -22.54
CA ASP A 573 7.57 -14.42 -22.92
C ASP A 573 6.74 -15.33 -22.00
N LEU A 574 6.24 -14.83 -20.87
CA LEU A 574 5.56 -15.64 -19.85
C LEU A 574 4.38 -16.41 -20.43
N GLN A 575 3.55 -15.77 -21.25
CA GLN A 575 2.39 -16.43 -21.86
C GLN A 575 2.79 -17.61 -22.75
N ARG A 576 3.83 -17.44 -23.57
CA ARG A 576 4.37 -18.51 -24.43
C ARG A 576 4.93 -19.66 -23.58
N VAL A 577 5.77 -19.33 -22.57
CA VAL A 577 6.39 -20.33 -21.69
C VAL A 577 5.32 -21.13 -20.93
N LEU A 578 4.26 -20.47 -20.43
CA LEU A 578 3.14 -21.15 -19.80
C LEU A 578 2.40 -22.07 -20.76
N SER A 579 2.13 -21.61 -21.98
CA SER A 579 1.42 -22.45 -22.98
C SER A 579 2.21 -23.69 -23.40
N GLU A 580 3.54 -23.60 -23.46
CA GLU A 580 4.43 -24.69 -23.82
C GLU A 580 4.67 -25.70 -22.68
N ASN A 581 4.60 -25.25 -21.43
CA ASN A 581 5.03 -26.02 -20.26
C ASN A 581 3.93 -26.38 -19.27
N THR A 582 2.66 -26.00 -19.53
CA THR A 582 1.54 -26.35 -18.65
C THR A 582 0.39 -26.99 -19.40
N HIS A 583 -0.31 -27.94 -18.75
CA HIS A 583 -1.34 -28.76 -19.35
C HIS A 583 -2.65 -28.70 -18.54
N GLY A 584 -3.72 -29.25 -19.08
CA GLY A 584 -4.97 -29.44 -18.34
C GLY A 584 -4.73 -30.30 -17.10
N GLY A 585 -5.30 -29.92 -15.98
CA GLY A 585 -5.08 -30.56 -14.68
C GLY A 585 -3.90 -29.99 -13.87
N ASP A 586 -3.11 -29.05 -14.43
CA ASP A 586 -2.06 -28.39 -13.64
C ASP A 586 -2.64 -27.36 -12.66
N LEU A 587 -2.02 -27.26 -11.48
CA LEU A 587 -2.20 -26.14 -10.56
C LEU A 587 -1.07 -25.16 -10.76
N ILE A 588 -1.40 -23.89 -11.02
CA ILE A 588 -0.45 -22.82 -11.32
C ILE A 588 -0.57 -21.75 -10.24
N LEU A 589 0.49 -21.50 -9.48
CA LEU A 589 0.58 -20.46 -8.48
C LEU A 589 1.37 -19.26 -9.00
N PHE A 590 0.72 -18.09 -9.10
CA PHE A 590 1.41 -16.81 -9.22
C PHE A 590 1.74 -16.30 -7.83
N SER A 591 3.02 -16.28 -7.47
CA SER A 591 3.46 -15.94 -6.13
C SER A 591 4.35 -14.70 -6.18
N ASN A 592 3.85 -13.58 -5.63
CA ASN A 592 4.50 -12.27 -5.61
C ASN A 592 4.83 -11.69 -7.00
N ASP A 593 4.17 -12.16 -8.06
CA ASP A 593 4.38 -11.69 -9.44
C ASP A 593 3.06 -11.62 -10.20
N ALA A 594 2.52 -10.41 -10.39
CA ALA A 594 1.31 -10.20 -11.18
C ALA A 594 1.58 -10.48 -12.67
N PRO A 595 0.79 -11.35 -13.31
CA PRO A 595 0.90 -11.55 -14.74
C PRO A 595 0.51 -10.27 -15.49
N SER A 596 1.30 -9.88 -16.49
CA SER A 596 1.09 -8.63 -17.25
C SER A 596 -0.15 -8.65 -18.16
N PHE A 597 -0.88 -9.77 -18.20
CA PHE A 597 -2.04 -10.00 -19.07
C PHE A 597 -3.36 -10.27 -18.29
N ILE A 598 -3.36 -10.12 -16.96
CA ILE A 598 -4.58 -10.15 -16.13
C ILE A 598 -5.05 -8.74 -15.83
#